data_535d43df9e3f879961e9e6cacc45069f
#
_entry.id   535d43df9e3f879961e9e6cacc45069f
#
_cell.length_a   1.000
_cell.length_b   1.000
_cell.length_c   1.000
_cell.angle_alpha   90.00
_cell.angle_beta   90.00
_cell.angle_gamma   90.00
#
_symmetry.space_group_name_H-M   'P 1'
#
loop_
_entity.id
_entity.type
_entity.pdbx_description
1 polymer ?
#
loop_
_entity_poly.entity_id
_entity_poly.type
_entity_poly.pdbx_seq_one_letter_code
_entity_poly.pdbx_strand_id
1 'polypeptide(L)'
;MAKADIQEQYGLFINGEFVPASDGATFDAHNPANGEHLAYFAEATKEDVDKAVKAARVALPAWSKTSPIERQNILLKIADIIDANADHLALVETLDNGKPIRETKAADIPLGSDHFRYFAGCLRAWEGSATMLDDNTLSLILHEPVGVVGQVIPWNFPFTMACWKIAPALAAGNTIVIKPSSHTSLSLMELVRLIQSVLPKGVLNVVTGKGSKSGQWLLDHPDIDKLAFTGSTEVGHGVYQAACDKLIPVTLELGGKSANIVFDDADLKQAVDGACKGILFNQGQVCCAGSRLFVQEGIFDEFIKHLKATFEGVKVGDPTDPTTQLGAQIYKAQQDKVLSYIKIGLEEGATLVTGGERYTENGCDKGFFMKPTILIAENNDCRVCQEEIFGPVVVVQKFKTADEVIALANDSVYGLGGAVFSKNIDTALKVARAVRTGRMWVNTYNDLPAGAPFGGYKQSGIGRETHKVMLEHYSQTKNILINLREGVSGMYDIK
;
A
#
# COMPACT_ATOMS: atom_id res chain seq x y z
N MET A 1 14.23 0.80 24.38
CA MET A 1 14.04 1.10 22.94
C MET A 1 15.02 2.18 22.47
N ALA A 2 15.50 2.10 21.23
CA ALA A 2 16.32 3.15 20.64
C ALA A 2 15.50 4.44 20.47
N LYS A 3 16.18 5.60 20.46
CA LYS A 3 15.56 6.91 20.17
C LYS A 3 16.00 7.39 18.81
N ALA A 4 15.06 7.91 18.01
CA ALA A 4 15.35 8.58 16.76
C ALA A 4 15.62 10.08 17.01
N ASP A 5 16.43 10.69 16.16
CA ASP A 5 16.62 12.15 16.12
C ASP A 5 15.51 12.78 15.28
N ILE A 6 14.39 13.07 15.92
CA ILE A 6 13.16 13.59 15.31
C ILE A 6 12.79 14.94 15.93
N GLN A 7 12.00 15.74 15.21
CA GLN A 7 11.47 17.00 15.72
C GLN A 7 10.37 16.75 16.76
N GLU A 8 10.28 17.61 17.77
CA GLU A 8 9.19 17.57 18.76
C GLU A 8 7.83 17.91 18.12
N GLN A 9 7.85 18.77 17.07
CA GLN A 9 6.63 19.20 16.38
C GLN A 9 6.84 19.32 14.87
N TYR A 10 5.91 18.79 14.09
CA TYR A 10 5.84 18.90 12.63
C TYR A 10 4.65 19.77 12.21
N GLY A 11 4.92 20.78 11.38
CA GLY A 11 3.89 21.54 10.67
C GLY A 11 3.30 20.77 9.48
N LEU A 12 2.28 21.34 8.84
CA LEU A 12 1.88 20.95 7.49
C LEU A 12 2.99 21.33 6.51
N PHE A 13 3.18 20.57 5.44
CA PHE A 13 4.12 20.97 4.39
C PHE A 13 3.35 21.52 3.19
N ILE A 14 3.36 22.83 3.04
CA ILE A 14 2.59 23.55 2.01
C ILE A 14 3.50 24.51 1.26
N ASN A 15 3.48 24.46 -0.07
CA ASN A 15 4.26 25.34 -0.94
C ASN A 15 5.77 25.38 -0.62
N GLY A 16 6.34 24.21 -0.25
CA GLY A 16 7.76 24.06 0.03
C GLY A 16 8.19 24.50 1.42
N GLU A 17 7.26 24.76 2.33
CA GLU A 17 7.54 25.23 3.69
C GLU A 17 6.72 24.46 4.74
N PHE A 18 7.30 24.22 5.92
CA PHE A 18 6.56 23.72 7.07
C PHE A 18 5.81 24.86 7.74
N VAL A 19 4.49 24.74 7.85
CA VAL A 19 3.61 25.75 8.42
C VAL A 19 2.72 25.18 9.51
N PRO A 20 2.35 25.92 10.56
CA PRO A 20 1.37 25.45 11.53
C PRO A 20 -0.01 25.33 10.89
N ALA A 21 -0.94 24.59 11.53
CA ALA A 21 -2.34 24.62 11.17
C ALA A 21 -2.90 26.03 11.37
N SER A 22 -3.87 26.46 10.54
CA SER A 22 -4.44 27.83 10.59
C SER A 22 -5.09 28.18 11.91
N ASP A 23 -5.58 27.18 12.66
CA ASP A 23 -6.15 27.34 14.01
C ASP A 23 -5.17 26.97 15.14
N GLY A 24 -3.94 26.57 14.79
CA GLY A 24 -2.92 26.13 15.72
C GLY A 24 -3.14 24.75 16.33
N ALA A 25 -4.16 23.99 15.88
CA ALA A 25 -4.46 22.66 16.41
C ALA A 25 -3.37 21.64 16.07
N THR A 26 -3.11 20.74 17.01
CA THR A 26 -2.16 19.63 16.87
C THR A 26 -2.78 18.33 17.36
N PHE A 27 -2.18 17.21 16.97
CA PHE A 27 -2.46 15.88 17.50
C PHE A 27 -1.15 15.13 17.77
N ASP A 28 -1.22 14.15 18.67
CA ASP A 28 -0.06 13.40 19.15
C ASP A 28 0.18 12.12 18.35
N ALA A 29 1.45 11.76 18.13
CA ALA A 29 1.89 10.45 17.75
C ALA A 29 2.50 9.71 18.95
N HIS A 30 2.17 8.42 19.07
CA HIS A 30 2.66 7.57 20.15
C HIS A 30 3.23 6.27 19.60
N ASN A 31 4.29 5.78 20.23
CA ASN A 31 4.87 4.49 19.92
C ASN A 31 3.90 3.36 20.34
N PRO A 32 3.43 2.52 19.41
CA PRO A 32 2.48 1.43 19.72
C PRO A 32 3.03 0.37 20.68
N ALA A 33 4.35 0.27 20.79
CA ALA A 33 5.01 -0.74 21.60
C ALA A 33 5.05 -0.41 23.08
N ASN A 34 4.95 0.88 23.47
CA ASN A 34 5.08 1.29 24.88
C ASN A 34 4.22 2.50 25.28
N GLY A 35 3.51 3.14 24.32
CA GLY A 35 2.71 4.32 24.54
C GLY A 35 3.50 5.62 24.73
N GLU A 36 4.83 5.61 24.54
CA GLU A 36 5.64 6.83 24.64
C GLU A 36 5.25 7.84 23.55
N HIS A 37 5.17 9.11 23.91
CA HIS A 37 4.98 10.21 22.98
C HIS A 37 6.19 10.32 22.04
N LEU A 38 5.92 10.49 20.74
CA LEU A 38 6.95 10.64 19.72
C LEU A 38 7.06 12.09 19.25
N ALA A 39 5.97 12.69 18.79
CA ALA A 39 5.93 14.03 18.25
C ALA A 39 4.50 14.60 18.20
N TYR A 40 4.39 15.92 18.05
CA TYR A 40 3.14 16.61 17.70
C TYR A 40 3.08 16.87 16.20
N PHE A 41 1.89 16.75 15.62
CA PHE A 41 1.61 17.09 14.22
C PHE A 41 0.52 18.15 14.13
N ALA A 42 0.66 19.10 13.20
CA ALA A 42 -0.39 20.04 12.90
C ALA A 42 -1.66 19.31 12.41
N GLU A 43 -2.84 19.62 12.94
CA GLU A 43 -4.13 19.09 12.47
C GLU A 43 -4.72 20.06 11.44
N ALA A 44 -4.58 19.75 10.14
CA ALA A 44 -5.01 20.62 9.04
C ALA A 44 -6.49 20.99 9.15
N THR A 45 -6.80 22.26 8.96
CA THR A 45 -8.16 22.77 8.75
C THR A 45 -8.59 22.63 7.30
N LYS A 46 -9.87 22.90 7.00
CA LYS A 46 -10.36 22.96 5.61
C LYS A 46 -9.64 24.05 4.80
N GLU A 47 -9.30 25.18 5.43
CA GLU A 47 -8.55 26.28 4.82
C GLU A 47 -7.11 25.85 4.46
N ASP A 48 -6.47 25.03 5.31
CA ASP A 48 -5.11 24.54 5.03
C ASP A 48 -5.09 23.55 3.87
N VAL A 49 -6.11 22.69 3.77
CA VAL A 49 -6.29 21.80 2.61
C VAL A 49 -6.48 22.63 1.34
N ASP A 50 -7.29 23.66 1.37
CA ASP A 50 -7.49 24.59 0.24
C ASP A 50 -6.17 25.30 -0.16
N LYS A 51 -5.37 25.77 0.82
CA LYS A 51 -4.04 26.34 0.56
C LYS A 51 -3.09 25.34 -0.12
N ALA A 52 -3.09 24.08 0.34
CA ALA A 52 -2.25 23.03 -0.24
C ALA A 52 -2.65 22.71 -1.69
N VAL A 53 -3.95 22.60 -1.97
CA VAL A 53 -4.45 22.36 -3.33
C VAL A 53 -4.17 23.54 -4.25
N LYS A 54 -4.35 24.78 -3.78
CA LYS A 54 -3.99 25.97 -4.53
C LYS A 54 -2.50 26.06 -4.85
N ALA A 55 -1.63 25.71 -3.87
CA ALA A 55 -0.19 25.68 -4.10
C ALA A 55 0.17 24.63 -5.18
N ALA A 56 -0.45 23.45 -5.13
CA ALA A 56 -0.28 22.41 -6.15
C ALA A 56 -0.75 22.87 -7.53
N ARG A 57 -1.91 23.55 -7.59
CA ARG A 57 -2.48 24.10 -8.85
C ARG A 57 -1.58 25.17 -9.47
N VAL A 58 -0.98 26.05 -8.65
CA VAL A 58 -0.05 27.09 -9.12
C VAL A 58 1.26 26.47 -9.64
N ALA A 59 1.76 25.43 -9.02
CA ALA A 59 3.00 24.74 -9.43
C ALA A 59 2.85 23.90 -10.71
N LEU A 60 1.65 23.39 -10.98
CA LEU A 60 1.37 22.43 -12.05
C LEU A 60 1.82 22.90 -13.45
N PRO A 61 1.54 24.13 -13.93
CA PRO A 61 1.91 24.54 -15.28
C PRO A 61 3.42 24.56 -15.56
N ALA A 62 4.24 24.81 -14.54
CA ALA A 62 5.69 24.77 -14.67
C ALA A 62 6.21 23.32 -14.55
N TRP A 63 5.71 22.56 -13.55
CA TRP A 63 6.12 21.19 -13.30
C TRP A 63 5.76 20.26 -14.46
N SER A 64 4.56 20.35 -15.01
CA SER A 64 4.10 19.50 -16.12
C SER A 64 4.91 19.67 -17.41
N LYS A 65 5.60 20.81 -17.56
CA LYS A 65 6.47 21.13 -18.71
C LYS A 65 7.93 20.74 -18.50
N THR A 66 8.32 20.30 -17.31
CA THR A 66 9.69 19.80 -17.09
C THR A 66 9.98 18.60 -17.99
N SER A 67 11.19 18.51 -18.47
CA SER A 67 11.58 17.40 -19.34
C SER A 67 11.62 16.07 -18.58
N PRO A 68 11.43 14.94 -19.26
CA PRO A 68 11.62 13.63 -18.62
C PRO A 68 12.98 13.47 -17.95
N ILE A 69 14.05 14.09 -18.50
CA ILE A 69 15.40 14.04 -17.92
C ILE A 69 15.46 14.78 -16.58
N GLU A 70 14.84 15.97 -16.50
CA GLU A 70 14.81 16.74 -15.24
C GLU A 70 14.06 15.97 -14.16
N ARG A 71 12.86 15.41 -14.46
CA ARG A 71 12.10 14.60 -13.51
C ARG A 71 12.87 13.35 -13.11
N GLN A 72 13.52 12.64 -14.05
CA GLN A 72 14.37 11.50 -13.75
C GLN A 72 15.45 11.86 -12.73
N ASN A 73 16.19 12.96 -12.95
CA ASN A 73 17.28 13.38 -12.06
C ASN A 73 16.76 13.73 -10.66
N ILE A 74 15.58 14.34 -10.56
CA ILE A 74 14.93 14.64 -9.28
C ILE A 74 14.56 13.33 -8.55
N LEU A 75 13.94 12.37 -9.23
CA LEU A 75 13.56 11.09 -8.63
C LEU A 75 14.79 10.29 -8.16
N LEU A 76 15.88 10.26 -8.95
CA LEU A 76 17.13 9.62 -8.55
C LEU A 76 17.74 10.30 -7.32
N LYS A 77 17.72 11.64 -7.26
CA LYS A 77 18.21 12.38 -6.11
C LYS A 77 17.39 12.09 -4.84
N ILE A 78 16.07 11.94 -4.95
CA ILE A 78 15.23 11.53 -3.83
C ILE A 78 15.63 10.12 -3.36
N ALA A 79 15.82 9.17 -4.28
CA ALA A 79 16.26 7.82 -3.93
C ALA A 79 17.63 7.83 -3.22
N ASP A 80 18.60 8.61 -3.70
CA ASP A 80 19.91 8.73 -3.08
C ASP A 80 19.81 9.31 -1.64
N ILE A 81 18.90 10.26 -1.41
CA ILE A 81 18.65 10.82 -0.08
C ILE A 81 18.03 9.77 0.84
N ILE A 82 17.06 8.96 0.35
CA ILE A 82 16.49 7.86 1.12
C ILE A 82 17.57 6.87 1.53
N ASP A 83 18.40 6.43 0.59
CA ASP A 83 19.48 5.47 0.85
C ASP A 83 20.51 6.02 1.85
N ALA A 84 20.87 7.29 1.72
CA ALA A 84 21.81 7.96 2.64
C ALA A 84 21.27 8.10 4.08
N ASN A 85 19.95 8.04 4.26
CA ASN A 85 19.27 8.16 5.55
C ASN A 85 18.50 6.89 5.95
N ALA A 86 18.84 5.74 5.35
CA ALA A 86 18.06 4.50 5.48
C ALA A 86 17.93 4.02 6.92
N ASP A 87 18.98 4.07 7.72
CA ASP A 87 18.94 3.65 9.13
C ASP A 87 18.04 4.56 9.99
N HIS A 88 18.10 5.87 9.75
CA HIS A 88 17.23 6.83 10.44
C HIS A 88 15.76 6.61 10.07
N LEU A 89 15.43 6.55 8.78
CA LEU A 89 14.08 6.35 8.28
C LEU A 89 13.50 5.00 8.75
N ALA A 90 14.31 3.94 8.77
CA ALA A 90 13.89 2.64 9.27
C ALA A 90 13.56 2.66 10.76
N LEU A 91 14.35 3.36 11.57
CA LEU A 91 14.08 3.52 12.99
C LEU A 91 12.81 4.34 13.22
N VAL A 92 12.63 5.43 12.49
CA VAL A 92 11.44 6.29 12.55
C VAL A 92 10.18 5.49 12.20
N GLU A 93 10.20 4.74 11.08
CA GLU A 93 9.08 3.87 10.66
C GLU A 93 8.76 2.83 11.73
N THR A 94 9.78 2.22 12.34
CA THR A 94 9.61 1.22 13.42
C THR A 94 8.94 1.82 14.65
N LEU A 95 9.36 3.00 15.08
CA LEU A 95 8.80 3.67 16.25
C LEU A 95 7.37 4.14 16.05
N ASP A 96 7.05 4.65 14.87
CA ASP A 96 5.74 5.20 14.52
C ASP A 96 4.69 4.10 14.26
N ASN A 97 5.11 2.96 13.65
CA ASN A 97 4.21 1.88 13.25
C ASN A 97 4.18 0.70 14.23
N GLY A 98 5.26 0.44 14.97
CA GLY A 98 5.41 -0.71 15.85
C GLY A 98 5.96 -1.98 15.19
N LYS A 99 6.25 -1.97 13.87
CA LYS A 99 6.85 -3.12 13.16
C LYS A 99 8.33 -3.29 13.52
N PRO A 100 8.86 -4.53 13.44
CA PRO A 100 10.26 -4.79 13.76
C PRO A 100 11.24 -4.05 12.86
N ILE A 101 12.32 -3.51 13.43
CA ILE A 101 13.40 -2.81 12.71
C ILE A 101 14.03 -3.67 11.61
N ARG A 102 14.04 -5.00 11.78
CA ARG A 102 14.52 -5.92 10.75
C ARG A 102 13.68 -5.86 9.47
N GLU A 103 12.37 -5.57 9.59
CA GLU A 103 11.44 -5.48 8.46
C GLU A 103 11.57 -4.11 7.78
N THR A 104 11.63 -3.02 8.55
CA THR A 104 11.77 -1.68 7.99
C THR A 104 13.09 -1.51 7.23
N LYS A 105 14.19 -2.11 7.74
CA LYS A 105 15.48 -2.13 7.06
C LYS A 105 15.55 -3.04 5.85
N ALA A 106 14.86 -4.18 5.87
CA ALA A 106 14.93 -5.16 4.78
C ALA A 106 13.90 -4.91 3.67
N ALA A 107 12.79 -4.23 3.99
CA ALA A 107 11.66 -4.06 3.06
C ALA A 107 11.25 -2.59 2.90
N ASP A 108 10.72 -1.92 3.93
CA ASP A 108 10.04 -0.64 3.77
C ASP A 108 10.91 0.43 3.11
N ILE A 109 12.10 0.67 3.65
CA ILE A 109 12.97 1.74 3.17
C ILE A 109 13.62 1.40 1.82
N PRO A 110 14.20 0.19 1.63
CA PRO A 110 14.73 -0.19 0.32
C PRO A 110 13.68 -0.20 -0.80
N LEU A 111 12.45 -0.68 -0.53
CA LEU A 111 11.37 -0.64 -1.52
C LEU A 111 10.96 0.80 -1.86
N GLY A 112 10.93 1.71 -0.89
CA GLY A 112 10.66 3.12 -1.15
C GLY A 112 11.69 3.74 -2.08
N SER A 113 12.98 3.54 -1.83
CA SER A 113 14.08 4.00 -2.69
C SER A 113 14.00 3.38 -4.09
N ASP A 114 13.78 2.05 -4.18
CA ASP A 114 13.68 1.32 -5.45
C ASP A 114 12.53 1.84 -6.33
N HIS A 115 11.39 2.23 -5.73
CA HIS A 115 10.27 2.81 -6.48
C HIS A 115 10.64 4.13 -7.16
N PHE A 116 11.35 5.02 -6.48
CA PHE A 116 11.84 6.25 -7.11
C PHE A 116 12.81 5.93 -8.24
N ARG A 117 13.75 4.98 -8.06
CA ARG A 117 14.69 4.56 -9.11
C ARG A 117 13.98 3.90 -10.29
N TYR A 118 12.99 3.05 -10.01
CA TYR A 118 12.22 2.38 -11.05
C TYR A 118 11.47 3.37 -11.94
N PHE A 119 10.72 4.32 -11.35
CA PHE A 119 10.01 5.30 -12.15
C PHE A 119 10.94 6.30 -12.84
N ALA A 120 12.07 6.63 -12.26
CA ALA A 120 13.14 7.38 -12.94
C ALA A 120 13.63 6.64 -14.20
N GLY A 121 13.81 5.32 -14.10
CA GLY A 121 14.18 4.48 -15.24
C GLY A 121 13.11 4.39 -16.33
N CYS A 122 11.83 4.37 -15.96
CA CYS A 122 10.72 4.25 -16.90
C CYS A 122 10.50 5.51 -17.75
N LEU A 123 10.79 6.70 -17.20
CA LEU A 123 10.43 7.98 -17.80
C LEU A 123 10.93 8.18 -19.23
N ARG A 124 12.17 7.79 -19.52
CA ARG A 124 12.78 7.99 -20.83
C ARG A 124 12.41 6.93 -21.86
N ALA A 125 11.81 5.83 -21.40
CA ALA A 125 11.32 4.74 -22.23
C ALA A 125 9.80 4.72 -22.37
N TRP A 126 9.11 5.70 -21.76
CA TRP A 126 7.66 5.83 -21.85
C TRP A 126 7.29 6.77 -22.99
N GLU A 127 7.02 6.16 -24.15
CA GLU A 127 6.81 6.85 -25.41
C GLU A 127 5.31 7.03 -25.73
N GLY A 128 4.99 8.08 -26.47
CA GLY A 128 3.76 8.18 -27.22
C GLY A 128 3.87 7.42 -28.55
N SER A 129 2.96 7.67 -29.49
CA SER A 129 3.04 7.08 -30.81
C SER A 129 2.76 8.10 -31.93
N ALA A 130 3.36 7.83 -33.08
CA ALA A 130 3.05 8.53 -34.34
C ALA A 130 2.75 7.49 -35.42
N THR A 131 1.55 7.53 -36.01
CA THR A 131 1.07 6.51 -36.95
C THR A 131 0.41 7.17 -38.14
N MET A 132 0.85 6.85 -39.36
CA MET A 132 0.11 7.16 -40.58
C MET A 132 -1.11 6.23 -40.64
N LEU A 133 -2.32 6.80 -40.56
CA LEU A 133 -3.58 6.05 -40.71
C LEU A 133 -3.91 5.76 -42.16
N ASP A 134 -3.53 6.69 -43.04
CA ASP A 134 -3.50 6.60 -44.49
C ASP A 134 -2.41 7.55 -45.04
N ASP A 135 -2.25 7.64 -46.37
CA ASP A 135 -1.20 8.46 -47.00
C ASP A 135 -1.25 9.97 -46.63
N ASN A 136 -2.38 10.42 -46.10
CA ASN A 136 -2.62 11.84 -45.83
C ASN A 136 -3.05 12.14 -44.37
N THR A 137 -3.08 11.15 -43.50
CA THR A 137 -3.57 11.33 -42.15
C THR A 137 -2.56 10.80 -41.14
N LEU A 138 -1.94 11.70 -40.36
CA LEU A 138 -1.02 11.38 -39.30
C LEU A 138 -1.73 11.49 -37.93
N SER A 139 -1.68 10.44 -37.13
CA SER A 139 -2.16 10.39 -35.75
C SER A 139 -0.98 10.45 -34.78
N LEU A 140 -0.98 11.43 -33.88
CA LEU A 140 -0.06 11.50 -32.75
C LEU A 140 -0.80 11.15 -31.46
N ILE A 141 -0.22 10.30 -30.64
CA ILE A 141 -0.71 9.99 -29.30
C ILE A 141 0.29 10.54 -28.29
N LEU A 142 -0.18 11.44 -27.43
CA LEU A 142 0.59 12.08 -26.38
C LEU A 142 0.05 11.66 -25.00
N HIS A 143 0.95 11.56 -24.02
CA HIS A 143 0.60 11.38 -22.61
C HIS A 143 0.79 12.70 -21.87
N GLU A 144 -0.29 13.25 -21.32
CA GLU A 144 -0.27 14.48 -20.53
C GLU A 144 -0.57 14.14 -19.05
N PRO A 145 0.02 14.82 -18.06
CA PRO A 145 -0.34 14.60 -16.66
C PRO A 145 -1.82 14.87 -16.43
N VAL A 146 -2.44 14.12 -15.51
CA VAL A 146 -3.85 14.35 -15.15
C VAL A 146 -4.06 15.68 -14.43
N GLY A 147 -3.09 16.15 -13.64
CA GLY A 147 -3.18 17.44 -12.96
C GLY A 147 -2.77 17.42 -11.49
N VAL A 148 -3.61 17.96 -10.61
CA VAL A 148 -3.43 17.93 -9.15
C VAL A 148 -3.99 16.62 -8.61
N VAL A 149 -3.16 15.85 -7.91
CA VAL A 149 -3.53 14.52 -7.38
C VAL A 149 -3.72 14.59 -5.86
N GLY A 150 -4.92 14.24 -5.39
CA GLY A 150 -5.20 13.99 -3.98
C GLY A 150 -4.85 12.55 -3.62
N GLN A 151 -3.92 12.36 -2.69
CA GLN A 151 -3.44 11.05 -2.26
C GLN A 151 -3.75 10.83 -0.78
N VAL A 152 -4.34 9.69 -0.43
CA VAL A 152 -4.57 9.31 0.97
C VAL A 152 -3.97 7.93 1.20
N ILE A 153 -3.09 7.83 2.20
CA ILE A 153 -2.33 6.61 2.50
C ILE A 153 -2.67 6.05 3.90
N PRO A 154 -2.61 4.72 4.06
CA PRO A 154 -2.92 4.03 5.31
C PRO A 154 -1.76 4.08 6.31
N TRP A 155 -1.99 3.48 7.46
CA TRP A 155 -1.06 3.43 8.57
C TRP A 155 -0.13 2.19 8.58
N ASN A 156 -0.41 1.16 7.80
CA ASN A 156 0.32 -0.11 7.90
C ASN A 156 1.68 -0.13 7.19
N PHE A 157 1.84 0.64 6.12
CA PHE A 157 3.11 0.84 5.41
C PHE A 157 3.28 2.32 5.05
N PRO A 158 3.37 3.22 6.03
CA PRO A 158 3.31 4.67 5.77
C PRO A 158 4.38 5.14 4.81
N PHE A 159 5.65 4.75 5.01
CA PHE A 159 6.76 5.13 4.14
C PHE A 159 6.61 4.55 2.73
N THR A 160 6.40 3.24 2.65
CA THR A 160 6.30 2.55 1.35
C THR A 160 5.10 3.05 0.53
N MET A 161 3.93 3.22 1.15
CA MET A 161 2.73 3.72 0.46
C MET A 161 2.86 5.18 0.01
N ALA A 162 3.60 6.00 0.75
CA ALA A 162 3.96 7.34 0.30
C ALA A 162 4.81 7.30 -0.96
N CYS A 163 5.88 6.48 -0.96
CA CYS A 163 6.78 6.33 -2.11
C CYS A 163 6.05 5.76 -3.35
N TRP A 164 5.17 4.77 -3.15
CA TRP A 164 4.38 4.16 -4.23
C TRP A 164 3.48 5.16 -4.96
N LYS A 165 2.96 6.16 -4.24
CA LYS A 165 2.06 7.16 -4.82
C LYS A 165 2.80 8.42 -5.30
N ILE A 166 3.82 8.88 -4.56
CA ILE A 166 4.57 10.08 -4.91
C ILE A 166 5.42 9.86 -6.17
N ALA A 167 6.18 8.76 -6.23
CA ALA A 167 7.13 8.54 -7.33
C ALA A 167 6.48 8.52 -8.72
N PRO A 168 5.42 7.71 -9.00
CA PRO A 168 4.78 7.70 -10.31
C PRO A 168 4.03 9.00 -10.63
N ALA A 169 3.43 9.67 -9.63
CA ALA A 169 2.74 10.93 -9.84
C ALA A 169 3.72 12.04 -10.27
N LEU A 170 4.87 12.16 -9.59
CA LEU A 170 5.94 13.08 -9.97
C LEU A 170 6.53 12.72 -11.34
N ALA A 171 6.78 11.43 -11.60
CA ALA A 171 7.26 10.93 -12.87
C ALA A 171 6.38 11.36 -14.03
N ALA A 172 5.06 11.21 -13.90
CA ALA A 172 4.10 11.60 -14.92
C ALA A 172 3.89 13.13 -15.04
N GLY A 173 4.49 13.94 -14.16
CA GLY A 173 4.42 15.40 -14.21
C GLY A 173 3.24 16.03 -13.47
N ASN A 174 2.62 15.28 -12.54
CA ASN A 174 1.54 15.78 -11.69
C ASN A 174 2.07 16.48 -10.45
N THR A 175 1.25 17.36 -9.87
CA THR A 175 1.46 17.90 -8.53
C THR A 175 0.59 17.18 -7.51
N ILE A 176 1.01 17.18 -6.24
CA ILE A 176 0.50 16.27 -5.23
C ILE A 176 0.05 17.02 -3.98
N VAL A 177 -1.10 16.64 -3.45
CA VAL A 177 -1.48 16.87 -2.07
C VAL A 177 -1.70 15.51 -1.42
N ILE A 178 -0.81 15.10 -0.50
CA ILE A 178 -0.86 13.80 0.17
C ILE A 178 -1.25 13.95 1.64
N LYS A 179 -2.12 13.05 2.09
CA LYS A 179 -2.57 12.95 3.47
C LYS A 179 -2.20 11.57 4.06
N PRO A 180 -1.20 11.50 4.96
CA PRO A 180 -0.90 10.26 5.70
C PRO A 180 -1.98 9.95 6.72
N SER A 181 -2.02 8.69 7.21
CA SER A 181 -2.83 8.37 8.39
C SER A 181 -2.39 9.20 9.60
N SER A 182 -3.35 9.64 10.43
CA SER A 182 -3.03 10.32 11.68
C SER A 182 -2.31 9.43 12.72
N HIS A 183 -2.30 8.12 12.51
CA HIS A 183 -1.58 7.18 13.38
C HIS A 183 -0.11 7.01 13.00
N THR A 184 0.27 7.35 11.76
CA THR A 184 1.62 7.12 11.23
C THR A 184 1.98 8.23 10.24
N SER A 185 2.18 9.43 10.73
CA SER A 185 2.58 10.57 9.90
C SER A 185 4.10 10.78 9.87
N LEU A 186 4.82 10.19 10.81
CA LEU A 186 6.18 10.59 11.14
C LEU A 186 7.18 10.27 10.01
N SER A 187 7.17 9.06 9.46
CA SER A 187 8.15 8.66 8.43
C SER A 187 7.99 9.44 7.13
N LEU A 188 6.75 9.78 6.73
CA LEU A 188 6.52 10.66 5.58
C LEU A 188 7.01 12.08 5.87
N MET A 189 6.75 12.64 7.06
CA MET A 189 7.18 13.99 7.39
C MET A 189 8.71 14.10 7.47
N GLU A 190 9.39 13.06 7.97
CA GLU A 190 10.85 12.97 7.94
C GLU A 190 11.39 12.87 6.50
N LEU A 191 10.77 12.05 5.64
CA LEU A 191 11.13 12.02 4.21
C LEU A 191 10.99 13.41 3.60
N VAL A 192 9.88 14.11 3.82
CA VAL A 192 9.63 15.45 3.27
C VAL A 192 10.65 16.46 3.78
N ARG A 193 11.03 16.39 5.07
CA ARG A 193 12.09 17.22 5.65
C ARG A 193 13.43 17.03 4.94
N LEU A 194 13.77 15.80 4.59
CA LEU A 194 15.00 15.47 3.88
C LEU A 194 15.01 15.93 2.42
N ILE A 195 13.85 15.87 1.74
CA ILE A 195 13.75 16.16 0.30
C ILE A 195 13.19 17.55 -0.02
N GLN A 196 12.84 18.39 0.96
CA GLN A 196 12.17 19.69 0.76
C GLN A 196 12.89 20.62 -0.22
N SER A 197 14.23 20.56 -0.28
CA SER A 197 15.03 21.37 -1.20
C SER A 197 15.20 20.77 -2.59
N VAL A 198 14.71 19.56 -2.83
CA VAL A 198 14.85 18.84 -4.11
C VAL A 198 13.71 19.19 -5.07
N LEU A 199 12.51 19.35 -4.55
CA LEU A 199 11.32 19.63 -5.34
C LEU A 199 11.04 21.14 -5.43
N PRO A 200 10.54 21.63 -6.58
CA PRO A 200 10.03 22.99 -6.66
C PRO A 200 8.86 23.20 -5.67
N LYS A 201 8.71 24.44 -5.17
CA LYS A 201 7.62 24.81 -4.26
C LYS A 201 6.26 24.45 -4.86
N GLY A 202 5.37 23.89 -4.05
CA GLY A 202 4.01 23.51 -4.43
C GLY A 202 3.87 22.18 -5.18
N VAL A 203 4.95 21.56 -5.67
CA VAL A 203 4.88 20.29 -6.41
C VAL A 203 4.45 19.14 -5.49
N LEU A 204 4.92 19.12 -4.26
CA LEU A 204 4.50 18.20 -3.20
C LEU A 204 4.00 18.99 -2.00
N ASN A 205 2.81 18.65 -1.51
CA ASN A 205 2.22 19.22 -0.30
C ASN A 205 1.72 18.08 0.58
N VAL A 206 1.86 18.23 1.91
CA VAL A 206 1.40 17.26 2.90
C VAL A 206 0.48 17.92 3.90
N VAL A 207 -0.72 17.37 4.05
CA VAL A 207 -1.71 17.79 5.04
C VAL A 207 -1.95 16.66 6.02
N THR A 208 -1.60 16.87 7.29
CA THR A 208 -1.77 15.90 8.37
C THR A 208 -3.13 16.10 9.07
N GLY A 209 -3.61 15.09 9.80
CA GLY A 209 -4.88 15.17 10.55
C GLY A 209 -5.78 13.94 10.36
N LYS A 210 -6.96 13.98 10.98
CA LYS A 210 -7.92 12.88 10.98
C LYS A 210 -8.51 12.63 9.58
N GLY A 211 -8.70 11.35 9.23
CA GLY A 211 -9.29 10.95 7.94
C GLY A 211 -10.68 11.55 7.70
N SER A 212 -11.51 11.60 8.74
CA SER A 212 -12.86 12.18 8.70
C SER A 212 -12.91 13.71 8.59
N LYS A 213 -11.78 14.40 8.72
CA LYS A 213 -11.64 15.85 8.56
C LYS A 213 -10.76 16.17 7.34
N SER A 214 -9.44 16.27 7.54
CA SER A 214 -8.50 16.63 6.47
C SER A 214 -8.54 15.66 5.28
N GLY A 215 -8.79 14.37 5.53
CA GLY A 215 -9.01 13.39 4.47
C GLY A 215 -10.25 13.71 3.65
N GLN A 216 -11.40 13.88 4.31
CA GLN A 216 -12.66 14.17 3.62
C GLN A 216 -12.61 15.51 2.86
N TRP A 217 -12.03 16.56 3.46
CA TRP A 217 -11.89 17.84 2.78
C TRP A 217 -11.00 17.76 1.53
N LEU A 218 -9.96 16.90 1.55
CA LEU A 218 -9.14 16.65 0.37
C LEU A 218 -9.91 15.89 -0.71
N LEU A 219 -10.67 14.85 -0.31
CA LEU A 219 -11.50 14.06 -1.24
C LEU A 219 -12.57 14.91 -1.92
N ASP A 220 -13.20 15.82 -1.18
CA ASP A 220 -14.31 16.65 -1.66
C ASP A 220 -13.83 17.93 -2.39
N HIS A 221 -12.53 18.22 -2.38
CA HIS A 221 -12.01 19.47 -2.95
C HIS A 221 -12.24 19.53 -4.46
N PRO A 222 -12.88 20.61 -4.99
CA PRO A 222 -13.25 20.69 -6.41
C PRO A 222 -12.06 20.73 -7.37
N ASP A 223 -10.91 21.30 -6.94
CA ASP A 223 -9.72 21.47 -7.77
C ASP A 223 -8.75 20.27 -7.72
N ILE A 224 -9.22 19.10 -7.33
CA ILE A 224 -8.49 17.84 -7.45
C ILE A 224 -8.90 17.16 -8.75
N ASP A 225 -7.91 16.77 -9.57
CA ASP A 225 -8.11 16.13 -10.87
C ASP A 225 -8.07 14.60 -10.84
N LYS A 226 -7.50 14.02 -9.77
CA LYS A 226 -7.43 12.57 -9.55
C LYS A 226 -7.36 12.25 -8.06
N LEU A 227 -8.00 11.15 -7.67
CA LEU A 227 -7.84 10.56 -6.33
C LEU A 227 -7.05 9.26 -6.38
N ALA A 228 -6.13 9.08 -5.44
CA ALA A 228 -5.41 7.83 -5.23
C ALA A 228 -5.49 7.46 -3.74
N PHE A 229 -6.12 6.33 -3.46
CA PHE A 229 -6.43 5.91 -2.10
C PHE A 229 -5.92 4.49 -1.83
N THR A 230 -5.35 4.29 -0.65
CA THR A 230 -5.11 2.96 -0.08
C THR A 230 -5.67 2.93 1.34
N GLY A 231 -6.52 1.92 1.64
CA GLY A 231 -7.14 1.79 2.96
C GLY A 231 -8.21 0.71 3.01
N SER A 232 -9.18 0.84 3.93
CA SER A 232 -10.27 -0.14 4.06
C SER A 232 -11.25 -0.06 2.89
N THR A 233 -11.89 -1.19 2.57
CA THR A 233 -12.92 -1.27 1.52
C THR A 233 -14.10 -0.32 1.82
N GLU A 234 -14.51 -0.21 3.08
CA GLU A 234 -15.58 0.69 3.50
C GLU A 234 -15.27 2.17 3.15
N VAL A 235 -14.06 2.65 3.51
CA VAL A 235 -13.65 4.02 3.15
C VAL A 235 -13.45 4.17 1.65
N GLY A 236 -12.95 3.12 0.98
CA GLY A 236 -12.77 3.11 -0.48
C GLY A 236 -14.06 3.37 -1.26
N HIS A 237 -15.21 2.87 -0.78
CA HIS A 237 -16.51 3.20 -1.37
C HIS A 237 -16.80 4.70 -1.31
N GLY A 238 -16.53 5.35 -0.18
CA GLY A 238 -16.69 6.82 -0.04
C GLY A 238 -15.75 7.61 -0.95
N VAL A 239 -14.50 7.16 -1.10
CA VAL A 239 -13.54 7.77 -2.03
C VAL A 239 -13.99 7.63 -3.48
N TYR A 240 -14.52 6.46 -3.86
CA TYR A 240 -15.06 6.24 -5.21
C TYR A 240 -16.27 7.13 -5.49
N GLN A 241 -17.15 7.31 -4.49
CA GLN A 241 -18.29 8.22 -4.61
C GLN A 241 -17.82 9.68 -4.80
N ALA A 242 -16.83 10.15 -4.02
CA ALA A 242 -16.28 11.49 -4.17
C ALA A 242 -15.63 11.74 -5.55
N ALA A 243 -15.00 10.71 -6.12
CA ALA A 243 -14.47 10.76 -7.48
C ALA A 243 -15.59 10.78 -8.53
N CYS A 244 -16.64 9.97 -8.33
CA CYS A 244 -17.83 9.91 -9.20
C CYS A 244 -18.54 11.26 -9.27
N ASP A 245 -18.74 11.91 -8.12
CA ASP A 245 -19.43 13.21 -8.04
C ASP A 245 -18.71 14.32 -8.82
N LYS A 246 -17.39 14.19 -8.96
CA LYS A 246 -16.53 15.13 -9.73
C LYS A 246 -16.19 14.63 -11.15
N LEU A 247 -16.55 13.39 -11.48
CA LEU A 247 -16.21 12.71 -12.73
C LEU A 247 -14.69 12.68 -13.00
N ILE A 248 -13.89 12.40 -11.97
CA ILE A 248 -12.43 12.34 -12.03
C ILE A 248 -11.91 10.90 -11.90
N PRO A 249 -10.73 10.57 -12.48
CA PRO A 249 -10.12 9.26 -12.33
C PRO A 249 -9.75 8.96 -10.87
N VAL A 250 -9.88 7.69 -10.50
CA VAL A 250 -9.54 7.18 -9.17
C VAL A 250 -8.77 5.87 -9.27
N THR A 251 -7.80 5.67 -8.38
CA THR A 251 -7.17 4.38 -8.11
C THR A 251 -7.40 4.01 -6.65
N LEU A 252 -7.82 2.77 -6.40
CA LEU A 252 -8.16 2.25 -5.09
C LEU A 252 -7.39 0.97 -4.83
N GLU A 253 -6.66 0.92 -3.73
CA GLU A 253 -6.07 -0.29 -3.16
C GLU A 253 -6.71 -0.55 -1.81
N LEU A 254 -7.45 -1.64 -1.70
CA LEU A 254 -8.36 -1.90 -0.58
C LEU A 254 -7.99 -3.20 0.15
N GLY A 255 -8.89 -3.66 1.02
CA GLY A 255 -8.67 -4.86 1.82
C GLY A 255 -8.58 -6.15 1.02
N GLY A 256 -8.14 -7.21 1.68
CA GLY A 256 -8.02 -8.53 1.11
C GLY A 256 -8.29 -9.66 2.09
N LYS A 257 -8.52 -10.85 1.56
CA LYS A 257 -8.60 -12.12 2.28
C LYS A 257 -7.87 -13.19 1.47
N SER A 258 -6.57 -13.00 1.30
CA SER A 258 -5.77 -13.72 0.32
C SER A 258 -5.63 -15.20 0.67
N ALA A 259 -5.71 -16.05 -0.35
CA ALA A 259 -5.52 -17.49 -0.23
C ALA A 259 -4.03 -17.83 -0.36
N ASN A 260 -3.49 -18.56 0.62
CA ASN A 260 -2.18 -19.18 0.56
C ASN A 260 -2.37 -20.70 0.47
N ILE A 261 -1.98 -21.32 -0.65
CA ILE A 261 -2.35 -22.68 -1.01
C ILE A 261 -1.11 -23.58 -1.01
N VAL A 262 -1.16 -24.68 -0.27
CA VAL A 262 -0.03 -25.60 -0.12
C VAL A 262 -0.45 -27.00 -0.55
N PHE A 263 0.16 -27.51 -1.64
CA PHE A 263 -0.02 -28.86 -2.13
C PHE A 263 0.89 -29.85 -1.39
N ASP A 264 0.56 -31.14 -1.44
CA ASP A 264 1.29 -32.22 -0.76
C ASP A 264 2.69 -32.46 -1.34
N ASP A 265 2.94 -32.06 -2.57
CA ASP A 265 4.24 -32.11 -3.22
C ASP A 265 5.15 -30.88 -2.93
N ALA A 266 4.66 -29.89 -2.19
CA ALA A 266 5.42 -28.69 -1.87
C ALA A 266 6.68 -29.00 -1.03
N ASP A 267 7.69 -28.14 -1.13
CA ASP A 267 8.75 -28.15 -0.13
C ASP A 267 8.19 -27.66 1.20
N LEU A 268 8.15 -28.56 2.18
CA LEU A 268 7.50 -28.29 3.47
C LEU A 268 8.10 -27.10 4.21
N LYS A 269 9.44 -26.95 4.20
CA LYS A 269 10.12 -25.83 4.87
C LYS A 269 9.81 -24.52 4.18
N GLN A 270 9.88 -24.48 2.85
CA GLN A 270 9.55 -23.31 2.05
C GLN A 270 8.09 -22.90 2.20
N ALA A 271 7.17 -23.87 2.23
CA ALA A 271 5.74 -23.60 2.39
C ALA A 271 5.39 -23.08 3.80
N VAL A 272 6.03 -23.62 4.86
CA VAL A 272 5.87 -23.10 6.24
C VAL A 272 6.46 -21.69 6.36
N ASP A 273 7.64 -21.43 5.81
CA ASP A 273 8.23 -20.09 5.78
C ASP A 273 7.32 -19.11 5.04
N GLY A 274 6.81 -19.49 3.86
CA GLY A 274 5.87 -18.69 3.09
C GLY A 274 4.55 -18.44 3.83
N ALA A 275 4.04 -19.40 4.60
CA ALA A 275 2.87 -19.20 5.45
C ALA A 275 3.17 -18.22 6.58
N CYS A 276 4.32 -18.32 7.24
CA CYS A 276 4.75 -17.39 8.28
C CYS A 276 4.95 -15.97 7.72
N LYS A 277 5.72 -15.82 6.63
CA LYS A 277 5.93 -14.55 5.94
C LYS A 277 4.61 -13.94 5.46
N GLY A 278 3.66 -14.78 5.03
CA GLY A 278 2.36 -14.38 4.55
C GLY A 278 1.47 -13.73 5.61
N ILE A 279 1.62 -14.08 6.90
CA ILE A 279 0.72 -13.59 7.95
C ILE A 279 1.41 -12.90 9.12
N LEU A 280 2.69 -13.14 9.38
CA LEU A 280 3.39 -12.54 10.51
C LEU A 280 4.11 -11.24 10.13
N PHE A 281 4.50 -11.07 8.85
CA PHE A 281 5.09 -9.83 8.36
C PHE A 281 4.18 -8.64 8.71
N ASN A 282 4.78 -7.57 9.21
CA ASN A 282 4.06 -6.39 9.72
C ASN A 282 2.90 -6.74 10.68
N GLN A 283 3.09 -7.73 11.56
CA GLN A 283 2.10 -8.20 12.54
C GLN A 283 0.76 -8.61 11.91
N GLY A 284 0.77 -9.09 10.65
CA GLY A 284 -0.43 -9.43 9.88
C GLY A 284 -1.24 -8.22 9.41
N GLN A 285 -0.73 -7.01 9.60
CA GLN A 285 -1.36 -5.76 9.15
C GLN A 285 -1.01 -5.46 7.69
N VAL A 286 -1.29 -6.44 6.82
CA VAL A 286 -0.97 -6.45 5.40
C VAL A 286 -2.22 -6.72 4.59
N CYS A 287 -2.55 -5.85 3.65
CA CYS A 287 -3.74 -5.98 2.82
C CYS A 287 -3.79 -7.30 2.01
N CYS A 288 -2.63 -7.78 1.55
CA CYS A 288 -2.50 -9.04 0.85
C CYS A 288 -2.05 -10.21 1.74
N ALA A 289 -2.17 -10.10 3.07
CA ALA A 289 -1.78 -11.18 3.99
C ALA A 289 -2.44 -12.51 3.63
N GLY A 290 -1.67 -13.60 3.64
CA GLY A 290 -2.12 -14.97 3.40
C GLY A 290 -2.95 -15.51 4.56
N SER A 291 -4.02 -14.80 4.91
CA SER A 291 -4.81 -15.04 6.11
C SER A 291 -5.76 -16.24 6.01
N ARG A 292 -6.05 -16.73 4.77
CA ARG A 292 -6.65 -18.04 4.51
C ARG A 292 -5.56 -18.98 4.01
N LEU A 293 -5.22 -19.99 4.80
CA LEU A 293 -4.21 -21.00 4.47
C LEU A 293 -4.90 -22.32 4.14
N PHE A 294 -4.83 -22.72 2.89
CA PHE A 294 -5.35 -23.98 2.40
C PHE A 294 -4.23 -25.00 2.30
N VAL A 295 -4.35 -26.13 3.00
CA VAL A 295 -3.32 -27.19 3.02
C VAL A 295 -3.94 -28.50 2.54
N GLN A 296 -3.29 -29.13 1.55
CA GLN A 296 -3.77 -30.40 1.01
C GLN A 296 -3.73 -31.48 2.08
N GLU A 297 -4.77 -32.36 2.11
CA GLU A 297 -5.01 -33.31 3.17
C GLU A 297 -3.81 -34.25 3.43
N GLY A 298 -3.06 -34.60 2.39
CA GLY A 298 -1.92 -35.53 2.48
C GLY A 298 -0.77 -35.07 3.38
N ILE A 299 -0.56 -33.74 3.54
CA ILE A 299 0.51 -33.18 4.39
C ILE A 299 -0.05 -32.35 5.56
N PHE A 300 -1.36 -32.29 5.74
CA PHE A 300 -2.00 -31.34 6.65
C PHE A 300 -1.46 -31.46 8.08
N ASP A 301 -1.46 -32.65 8.66
CA ASP A 301 -1.08 -32.83 10.07
C ASP A 301 0.40 -32.51 10.32
N GLU A 302 1.27 -32.93 9.38
CA GLU A 302 2.70 -32.61 9.42
C GLU A 302 2.93 -31.10 9.24
N PHE A 303 2.24 -30.48 8.30
CA PHE A 303 2.34 -29.03 8.06
C PHE A 303 1.90 -28.24 9.29
N ILE A 304 0.73 -28.55 9.89
CA ILE A 304 0.23 -27.89 11.12
C ILE A 304 1.22 -28.04 12.28
N LYS A 305 1.82 -29.21 12.45
CA LYS A 305 2.85 -29.42 13.47
C LYS A 305 4.04 -28.48 13.31
N HIS A 306 4.55 -28.33 12.09
CA HIS A 306 5.67 -27.43 11.81
C HIS A 306 5.26 -25.95 11.92
N LEU A 307 4.10 -25.58 11.41
CA LEU A 307 3.59 -24.22 11.50
C LEU A 307 3.39 -23.79 12.95
N LYS A 308 2.77 -24.67 13.78
CA LYS A 308 2.60 -24.43 15.21
C LYS A 308 3.93 -24.20 15.93
N ALA A 309 4.89 -25.11 15.73
CA ALA A 309 6.21 -24.97 16.34
C ALA A 309 6.92 -23.69 15.95
N THR A 310 6.77 -23.24 14.68
CA THR A 310 7.33 -21.97 14.19
C THR A 310 6.62 -20.78 14.84
N PHE A 311 5.29 -20.77 14.91
CA PHE A 311 4.51 -19.68 15.55
C PHE A 311 4.84 -19.54 17.03
N GLU A 312 4.97 -20.64 17.77
CA GLU A 312 5.34 -20.65 19.19
C GLU A 312 6.79 -20.20 19.43
N GLY A 313 7.65 -20.38 18.43
CA GLY A 313 9.05 -19.93 18.46
C GLY A 313 9.27 -18.48 18.04
N VAL A 314 8.22 -17.75 17.59
CA VAL A 314 8.36 -16.35 17.16
C VAL A 314 8.72 -15.44 18.33
N LYS A 315 9.82 -14.73 18.21
CA LYS A 315 10.22 -13.73 19.20
C LYS A 315 9.35 -12.47 19.08
N VAL A 316 8.41 -12.32 20.02
CA VAL A 316 7.60 -11.11 20.20
C VAL A 316 8.33 -10.19 21.18
N GLY A 317 8.44 -8.87 20.88
CA GLY A 317 9.15 -7.97 21.79
C GLY A 317 9.37 -6.57 21.25
N ASP A 318 10.34 -5.87 21.86
CA ASP A 318 10.76 -4.52 21.46
C ASP A 318 11.05 -4.47 19.95
N PRO A 319 10.29 -3.69 19.14
CA PRO A 319 10.48 -3.63 17.70
C PRO A 319 11.83 -3.03 17.29
N THR A 320 12.52 -2.31 18.19
CA THR A 320 13.86 -1.77 17.91
C THR A 320 15.00 -2.80 18.12
N ASP A 321 14.71 -3.94 18.74
CA ASP A 321 15.65 -5.06 18.82
C ASP A 321 15.71 -5.79 17.47
N PRO A 322 16.89 -5.89 16.81
CA PRO A 322 17.02 -6.52 15.49
C PRO A 322 16.67 -8.02 15.48
N THR A 323 16.58 -8.65 16.64
CA THR A 323 16.19 -10.05 16.76
C THR A 323 14.68 -10.26 16.95
N THR A 324 13.91 -9.19 17.21
CA THR A 324 12.44 -9.25 17.29
C THR A 324 11.85 -9.62 15.94
N GLN A 325 10.89 -10.55 15.95
CA GLN A 325 10.22 -11.06 14.76
C GLN A 325 8.77 -10.61 14.62
N LEU A 326 8.15 -10.21 15.72
CA LEU A 326 6.77 -9.69 15.73
C LEU A 326 6.70 -8.51 16.70
N GLY A 327 6.28 -7.36 16.21
CA GLY A 327 6.10 -6.12 16.96
C GLY A 327 4.68 -5.93 17.48
N ALA A 328 4.32 -4.68 17.79
CA ALA A 328 3.00 -4.30 18.31
C ALA A 328 2.00 -4.03 17.18
N GLN A 329 0.70 -4.27 17.42
CA GLN A 329 -0.38 -3.69 16.61
C GLN A 329 -0.37 -2.18 16.72
N ILE A 330 -0.87 -1.49 15.72
CA ILE A 330 -0.75 -0.02 15.64
C ILE A 330 -1.45 0.73 16.80
N TYR A 331 -2.58 0.26 17.28
CA TYR A 331 -3.34 0.88 18.36
C TYR A 331 -4.31 -0.12 19.02
N LYS A 332 -4.82 0.26 20.20
CA LYS A 332 -5.70 -0.59 21.00
C LYS A 332 -6.92 -1.12 20.26
N ALA A 333 -7.62 -0.28 19.51
CA ALA A 333 -8.83 -0.71 18.80
C ALA A 333 -8.53 -1.77 17.73
N GLN A 334 -7.34 -1.74 17.11
CA GLN A 334 -6.92 -2.78 16.19
C GLN A 334 -6.63 -4.09 16.93
N GLN A 335 -5.95 -4.05 18.07
CA GLN A 335 -5.75 -5.23 18.93
C GLN A 335 -7.09 -5.82 19.39
N ASP A 336 -8.03 -4.98 19.84
CA ASP A 336 -9.37 -5.40 20.27
C ASP A 336 -10.15 -6.04 19.10
N LYS A 337 -10.03 -5.49 17.89
CA LYS A 337 -10.61 -6.08 16.67
C LYS A 337 -10.08 -7.48 16.43
N VAL A 338 -8.77 -7.67 16.49
CA VAL A 338 -8.13 -8.99 16.29
C VAL A 338 -8.65 -10.01 17.32
N LEU A 339 -8.67 -9.63 18.60
CA LEU A 339 -9.19 -10.47 19.67
C LEU A 339 -10.68 -10.82 19.48
N SER A 340 -11.48 -9.86 19.03
CA SER A 340 -12.91 -10.09 18.75
C SER A 340 -13.13 -11.11 17.63
N TYR A 341 -12.33 -11.06 16.56
CA TYR A 341 -12.41 -12.04 15.48
C TYR A 341 -11.96 -13.43 15.90
N ILE A 342 -10.94 -13.54 16.75
CA ILE A 342 -10.55 -14.84 17.33
C ILE A 342 -11.72 -15.44 18.11
N LYS A 343 -12.37 -14.63 18.96
CA LYS A 343 -13.56 -15.06 19.71
C LYS A 343 -14.71 -15.48 18.78
N ILE A 344 -15.03 -14.68 17.77
CA ILE A 344 -16.04 -15.01 16.75
C ILE A 344 -15.72 -16.34 16.07
N GLY A 345 -14.48 -16.58 15.66
CA GLY A 345 -14.06 -17.83 15.03
C GLY A 345 -14.31 -19.03 15.93
N LEU A 346 -13.99 -18.93 17.21
CA LEU A 346 -14.24 -20.00 18.20
C LEU A 346 -15.75 -20.24 18.41
N GLU A 347 -16.55 -19.18 18.47
CA GLU A 347 -18.02 -19.26 18.58
C GLU A 347 -18.65 -19.88 17.32
N GLU A 348 -18.05 -19.70 16.14
CA GLU A 348 -18.46 -20.30 14.87
C GLU A 348 -17.88 -21.70 14.63
N GLY A 349 -17.19 -22.27 15.62
CA GLY A 349 -16.72 -23.65 15.60
C GLY A 349 -15.28 -23.86 15.11
N ALA A 350 -14.49 -22.80 14.91
CA ALA A 350 -13.08 -22.93 14.62
C ALA A 350 -12.31 -23.46 15.84
N THR A 351 -11.27 -24.25 15.58
CA THR A 351 -10.38 -24.79 16.62
C THR A 351 -9.13 -23.93 16.76
N LEU A 352 -8.83 -23.47 17.99
CA LEU A 352 -7.58 -22.79 18.32
C LEU A 352 -6.43 -23.80 18.44
N VAL A 353 -5.39 -23.63 17.63
CA VAL A 353 -4.18 -24.47 17.66
C VAL A 353 -3.11 -23.86 18.56
N THR A 354 -2.90 -22.51 18.47
CA THR A 354 -1.97 -21.76 19.30
C THR A 354 -2.30 -20.28 19.27
N GLY A 355 -1.81 -19.49 20.23
CA GLY A 355 -2.02 -18.05 20.35
C GLY A 355 -3.39 -17.69 20.93
N GLY A 356 -4.11 -16.78 20.28
CA GLY A 356 -5.48 -16.40 20.65
C GLY A 356 -5.59 -15.28 21.69
N GLU A 357 -4.47 -14.71 22.15
CA GLU A 357 -4.45 -13.75 23.25
C GLU A 357 -3.38 -12.66 23.07
N ARG A 358 -3.43 -11.66 23.93
CA ARG A 358 -2.38 -10.63 24.02
C ARG A 358 -1.06 -11.27 24.48
N TYR A 359 0.04 -10.71 24.01
CA TYR A 359 1.36 -11.00 24.55
C TYR A 359 1.76 -9.88 25.51
N THR A 360 2.00 -10.24 26.78
CA THR A 360 2.26 -9.26 27.87
C THR A 360 3.58 -9.50 28.60
N GLU A 361 4.37 -10.47 28.15
CA GLU A 361 5.67 -10.80 28.74
C GLU A 361 6.77 -9.83 28.27
N ASN A 362 7.90 -9.83 28.96
CA ASN A 362 9.10 -9.08 28.58
C ASN A 362 8.89 -7.58 28.36
N GLY A 363 7.98 -6.95 29.13
CA GLY A 363 7.66 -5.52 29.04
C GLY A 363 6.68 -5.15 27.91
N CYS A 364 6.06 -6.14 27.28
CA CYS A 364 5.06 -5.94 26.21
C CYS A 364 3.64 -5.63 26.75
N ASP A 365 3.46 -5.62 28.07
CA ASP A 365 2.19 -5.29 28.73
C ASP A 365 1.72 -3.85 28.48
N LYS A 366 2.66 -2.92 28.21
CA LYS A 366 2.40 -1.51 27.92
C LYS A 366 1.97 -1.23 26.48
N GLY A 367 2.25 -2.16 25.55
CA GLY A 367 1.96 -2.03 24.13
C GLY A 367 0.83 -2.93 23.67
N PHE A 368 0.59 -2.92 22.35
CA PHE A 368 -0.51 -3.64 21.73
C PHE A 368 -0.05 -4.96 21.09
N PHE A 369 0.71 -5.77 21.83
CA PHE A 369 1.27 -7.02 21.32
C PHE A 369 0.27 -8.16 21.33
N MET A 370 0.39 -9.05 20.34
CA MET A 370 -0.44 -10.24 20.15
C MET A 370 0.43 -11.49 20.02
N LYS A 371 -0.04 -12.63 20.51
CA LYS A 371 0.57 -13.92 20.17
C LYS A 371 0.20 -14.30 18.73
N PRO A 372 1.14 -14.81 17.91
CA PRO A 372 0.81 -15.42 16.62
C PRO A 372 -0.27 -16.48 16.81
N THR A 373 -1.33 -16.42 15.98
CA THR A 373 -2.53 -17.24 16.20
C THR A 373 -2.84 -18.11 14.99
N ILE A 374 -3.10 -19.39 15.23
CA ILE A 374 -3.55 -20.37 14.25
C ILE A 374 -4.95 -20.85 14.64
N LEU A 375 -5.92 -20.66 13.76
CA LEU A 375 -7.26 -21.24 13.82
C LEU A 375 -7.41 -22.29 12.72
N ILE A 376 -8.10 -23.41 12.99
CA ILE A 376 -8.54 -24.36 11.98
C ILE A 376 -10.04 -24.20 11.84
N ALA A 377 -10.53 -23.99 10.62
CA ALA A 377 -11.94 -23.92 10.30
C ALA A 377 -12.31 -24.96 9.24
N GLU A 378 -13.44 -25.65 9.42
CA GLU A 378 -13.93 -26.64 8.46
C GLU A 378 -14.75 -25.98 7.34
N ASN A 379 -15.39 -24.85 7.62
CA ASN A 379 -16.28 -24.16 6.71
C ASN A 379 -15.67 -22.82 6.23
N ASN A 380 -15.69 -22.55 4.92
CA ASN A 380 -15.24 -21.28 4.35
C ASN A 380 -16.22 -20.12 4.57
N ASP A 381 -17.49 -20.39 4.96
CA ASP A 381 -18.52 -19.37 5.18
C ASP A 381 -18.38 -18.64 6.53
N CYS A 382 -17.54 -19.15 7.45
CA CYS A 382 -17.34 -18.48 8.74
C CYS A 382 -16.67 -17.11 8.56
N ARG A 383 -17.00 -16.18 9.44
CA ARG A 383 -16.55 -14.78 9.36
C ARG A 383 -15.03 -14.66 9.37
N VAL A 384 -14.33 -15.51 10.13
CA VAL A 384 -12.86 -15.53 10.15
C VAL A 384 -12.24 -15.98 8.83
N CYS A 385 -13.00 -16.66 7.95
CA CYS A 385 -12.60 -17.04 6.59
C CYS A 385 -12.96 -15.98 5.55
N GLN A 386 -14.00 -15.17 5.80
CA GLN A 386 -14.53 -14.23 4.81
C GLN A 386 -14.12 -12.77 5.08
N GLU A 387 -13.99 -12.37 6.34
CA GLU A 387 -13.75 -10.98 6.72
C GLU A 387 -12.27 -10.71 7.03
N GLU A 388 -11.81 -9.50 6.75
CA GLU A 388 -10.44 -9.07 6.98
C GLU A 388 -10.17 -8.79 8.47
N ILE A 389 -9.32 -9.60 9.11
CA ILE A 389 -8.95 -9.46 10.53
C ILE A 389 -7.87 -8.38 10.70
N PHE A 390 -6.88 -8.36 9.82
CA PHE A 390 -5.76 -7.43 9.79
C PHE A 390 -4.85 -7.52 11.03
N GLY A 391 -4.49 -8.74 11.39
CA GLY A 391 -3.63 -9.08 12.54
C GLY A 391 -2.94 -10.44 12.33
N PRO A 392 -2.08 -10.89 13.27
CA PRO A 392 -1.28 -12.11 13.13
C PRO A 392 -2.11 -13.39 13.37
N VAL A 393 -3.19 -13.53 12.61
CA VAL A 393 -4.15 -14.64 12.70
C VAL A 393 -4.30 -15.31 11.34
N VAL A 394 -3.91 -16.56 11.24
CA VAL A 394 -4.13 -17.40 10.06
C VAL A 394 -5.26 -18.39 10.32
N VAL A 395 -6.15 -18.52 9.34
CA VAL A 395 -7.21 -19.54 9.36
C VAL A 395 -6.85 -20.63 8.37
N VAL A 396 -6.72 -21.86 8.85
CA VAL A 396 -6.28 -23.00 8.06
C VAL A 396 -7.46 -23.90 7.72
N GLN A 397 -7.53 -24.34 6.46
CA GLN A 397 -8.54 -25.26 5.94
C GLN A 397 -7.88 -26.39 5.15
N LYS A 398 -8.51 -27.57 5.18
CA LYS A 398 -8.09 -28.71 4.34
C LYS A 398 -8.70 -28.61 2.96
N PHE A 399 -8.00 -29.16 1.96
CA PHE A 399 -8.56 -29.41 0.64
C PHE A 399 -8.02 -30.71 0.05
N LYS A 400 -8.68 -31.27 -0.97
CA LYS A 400 -8.30 -32.53 -1.61
C LYS A 400 -7.75 -32.32 -3.03
N THR A 401 -8.40 -31.51 -3.82
CA THR A 401 -8.07 -31.34 -5.26
C THR A 401 -7.79 -29.91 -5.63
N ALA A 402 -7.06 -29.70 -6.73
CA ALA A 402 -6.80 -28.36 -7.27
C ALA A 402 -8.08 -27.61 -7.62
N ASP A 403 -9.10 -28.28 -8.16
CA ASP A 403 -10.36 -27.62 -8.54
C ASP A 403 -11.17 -27.19 -7.32
N GLU A 404 -11.15 -27.98 -6.25
CA GLU A 404 -11.76 -27.63 -4.98
C GLU A 404 -11.11 -26.37 -4.37
N VAL A 405 -9.77 -26.35 -4.24
CA VAL A 405 -9.09 -25.21 -3.63
C VAL A 405 -9.20 -23.94 -4.48
N ILE A 406 -9.27 -24.06 -5.80
CA ILE A 406 -9.56 -22.91 -6.68
C ILE A 406 -10.93 -22.34 -6.39
N ALA A 407 -11.95 -23.20 -6.21
CA ALA A 407 -13.29 -22.76 -5.85
C ALA A 407 -13.30 -22.05 -4.49
N LEU A 408 -12.71 -22.65 -3.44
CA LEU A 408 -12.58 -22.08 -2.10
C LEU A 408 -11.80 -20.75 -2.09
N ALA A 409 -10.68 -20.68 -2.82
CA ALA A 409 -9.89 -19.46 -2.93
C ALA A 409 -10.67 -18.30 -3.57
N ASN A 410 -11.49 -18.61 -4.57
CA ASN A 410 -12.33 -17.64 -5.29
C ASN A 410 -13.60 -17.24 -4.56
N ASP A 411 -14.03 -18.04 -3.57
CA ASP A 411 -15.21 -17.79 -2.75
C ASP A 411 -14.88 -16.75 -1.67
N SER A 412 -14.83 -15.50 -2.08
CA SER A 412 -14.62 -14.30 -1.28
C SER A 412 -14.99 -13.08 -2.11
N VAL A 413 -15.43 -12.02 -1.44
CA VAL A 413 -15.66 -10.70 -2.08
C VAL A 413 -14.35 -10.02 -2.47
N TYR A 414 -13.22 -10.47 -1.93
CA TYR A 414 -11.89 -9.94 -2.17
C TYR A 414 -11.17 -10.66 -3.32
N GLY A 415 -10.10 -10.01 -3.80
CA GLY A 415 -9.23 -10.57 -4.85
C GLY A 415 -7.93 -9.78 -4.97
N LEU A 416 -7.23 -9.50 -3.84
CA LEU A 416 -5.99 -8.72 -3.87
C LEU A 416 -4.78 -9.58 -4.22
N GLY A 417 -4.49 -10.59 -3.41
CA GLY A 417 -3.34 -11.46 -3.57
C GLY A 417 -3.65 -12.93 -3.33
N GLY A 418 -2.67 -13.77 -3.59
CA GLY A 418 -2.68 -15.20 -3.28
C GLY A 418 -1.33 -15.83 -3.55
N ALA A 419 -1.11 -17.04 -3.01
CA ALA A 419 0.07 -17.83 -3.33
C ALA A 419 -0.27 -19.32 -3.49
N VAL A 420 0.60 -20.02 -4.21
CA VAL A 420 0.56 -21.46 -4.34
C VAL A 420 1.96 -22.05 -4.18
N PHE A 421 2.07 -23.09 -3.35
CA PHE A 421 3.28 -23.87 -3.12
C PHE A 421 3.11 -25.28 -3.68
N SER A 422 3.90 -25.63 -4.67
CA SER A 422 3.94 -26.95 -5.32
C SER A 422 5.25 -27.07 -6.09
N LYS A 423 5.84 -28.28 -6.12
CA LYS A 423 6.98 -28.59 -7.00
C LYS A 423 6.52 -28.86 -8.43
N ASN A 424 5.24 -29.18 -8.64
CA ASN A 424 4.67 -29.36 -9.96
C ASN A 424 4.28 -28.03 -10.56
N ILE A 425 5.03 -27.57 -11.56
CA ILE A 425 4.80 -26.27 -12.21
C ILE A 425 3.45 -26.19 -12.92
N ASP A 426 2.94 -27.29 -13.48
CA ASP A 426 1.65 -27.31 -14.15
C ASP A 426 0.50 -27.09 -13.16
N THR A 427 0.56 -27.75 -11.99
CA THR A 427 -0.37 -27.51 -10.90
C THR A 427 -0.30 -26.07 -10.38
N ALA A 428 0.91 -25.57 -10.14
CA ALA A 428 1.12 -24.21 -9.66
C ALA A 428 0.56 -23.17 -10.64
N LEU A 429 0.84 -23.31 -11.95
CA LEU A 429 0.35 -22.38 -12.97
C LEU A 429 -1.16 -22.52 -13.23
N LYS A 430 -1.73 -23.74 -13.15
CA LYS A 430 -3.18 -23.95 -13.22
C LYS A 430 -3.88 -23.15 -12.12
N VAL A 431 -3.44 -23.29 -10.88
CA VAL A 431 -4.01 -22.59 -9.72
C VAL A 431 -3.79 -21.08 -9.84
N ALA A 432 -2.56 -20.65 -10.13
CA ALA A 432 -2.24 -19.23 -10.22
C ALA A 432 -3.05 -18.48 -11.30
N ARG A 433 -3.40 -19.15 -12.39
CA ARG A 433 -4.25 -18.57 -13.45
C ARG A 433 -5.74 -18.58 -13.12
N ALA A 434 -6.19 -19.55 -12.33
CA ALA A 434 -7.60 -19.76 -12.02
C ALA A 434 -8.07 -18.96 -10.81
N VAL A 435 -7.19 -18.61 -9.87
CA VAL A 435 -7.51 -17.78 -8.71
C VAL A 435 -7.67 -16.32 -9.15
N ARG A 436 -8.83 -15.74 -8.87
CA ARG A 436 -9.23 -14.40 -9.33
C ARG A 436 -8.68 -13.30 -8.42
N THR A 437 -7.37 -13.06 -8.50
CA THR A 437 -6.66 -12.03 -7.75
C THR A 437 -5.75 -11.22 -8.67
N GLY A 438 -5.39 -10.02 -8.25
CA GLY A 438 -4.48 -9.19 -9.03
C GLY A 438 -3.01 -9.59 -8.92
N ARG A 439 -2.63 -10.29 -7.84
CA ARG A 439 -1.28 -10.81 -7.63
C ARG A 439 -1.33 -12.29 -7.22
N MET A 440 -0.53 -13.12 -7.88
CA MET A 440 -0.25 -14.49 -7.44
C MET A 440 1.25 -14.71 -7.32
N TRP A 441 1.64 -15.31 -6.19
CA TRP A 441 3.00 -15.81 -5.96
C TRP A 441 3.05 -17.33 -6.16
N VAL A 442 4.16 -17.82 -6.65
CA VAL A 442 4.45 -19.26 -6.78
C VAL A 442 5.71 -19.56 -5.97
N ASN A 443 5.59 -20.45 -4.98
CA ASN A 443 6.67 -20.87 -4.09
C ASN A 443 7.36 -19.70 -3.32
N THR A 444 6.67 -18.60 -3.12
CA THR A 444 7.08 -17.45 -2.30
C THR A 444 5.85 -16.68 -1.81
N TYR A 445 6.02 -15.68 -0.92
CA TYR A 445 4.96 -14.78 -0.45
C TYR A 445 5.52 -13.38 -0.15
N ASN A 446 4.70 -12.32 -0.32
CA ASN A 446 5.01 -10.92 0.00
C ASN A 446 6.24 -10.33 -0.71
N ASP A 447 6.65 -10.86 -1.86
CA ASP A 447 7.67 -10.24 -2.69
C ASP A 447 7.01 -9.17 -3.58
N LEU A 448 7.37 -7.90 -3.38
CA LEU A 448 6.70 -6.74 -3.99
C LEU A 448 7.69 -5.84 -4.77
N PRO A 449 8.38 -6.36 -5.80
CA PRO A 449 9.33 -5.56 -6.57
C PRO A 449 8.60 -4.44 -7.35
N ALA A 450 9.24 -3.28 -7.49
CA ALA A 450 8.70 -2.11 -8.19
C ALA A 450 8.31 -2.40 -9.66
N GLY A 451 8.99 -3.36 -10.30
CA GLY A 451 8.74 -3.77 -11.68
C GLY A 451 7.57 -4.73 -11.91
N ALA A 452 6.78 -5.06 -10.88
CA ALA A 452 5.65 -5.98 -11.02
C ALA A 452 4.36 -5.31 -10.54
N PRO A 453 3.29 -5.25 -11.37
CA PRO A 453 2.05 -4.55 -11.01
C PRO A 453 1.38 -5.20 -9.81
N PHE A 454 0.87 -4.36 -8.89
CA PHE A 454 0.14 -4.76 -7.70
C PHE A 454 -1.26 -4.13 -7.71
N GLY A 455 -2.29 -4.84 -7.28
CA GLY A 455 -3.64 -4.31 -7.18
C GLY A 455 -4.71 -5.38 -7.20
N GLY A 456 -5.91 -5.00 -6.77
CA GLY A 456 -7.00 -5.92 -6.52
C GLY A 456 -7.90 -6.20 -7.73
N TYR A 457 -8.57 -7.36 -7.66
CA TYR A 457 -9.80 -7.69 -8.37
C TYR A 457 -10.98 -7.53 -7.40
N LYS A 458 -12.20 -7.61 -7.89
CA LYS A 458 -13.44 -7.57 -7.08
C LYS A 458 -13.44 -6.33 -6.14
N GLN A 459 -13.76 -6.51 -4.84
CA GLN A 459 -13.79 -5.41 -3.86
C GLN A 459 -12.42 -5.04 -3.25
N SER A 460 -11.34 -5.60 -3.79
CA SER A 460 -9.99 -5.26 -3.34
C SER A 460 -9.37 -4.07 -4.06
N GLY A 461 -10.04 -3.49 -5.05
CA GLY A 461 -9.58 -2.23 -5.63
C GLY A 461 -9.80 -2.06 -7.12
N ILE A 462 -9.39 -0.87 -7.60
CA ILE A 462 -9.50 -0.41 -8.99
C ILE A 462 -8.16 0.20 -9.38
N GLY A 463 -7.64 -0.20 -10.54
CA GLY A 463 -6.32 0.23 -11.01
C GLY A 463 -5.19 -0.67 -10.52
N ARG A 464 -3.97 -0.20 -10.64
CA ARG A 464 -2.76 -0.91 -10.18
C ARG A 464 -1.80 0.08 -9.54
N GLU A 465 -1.03 -0.41 -8.57
CA GLU A 465 0.14 0.25 -8.01
C GLU A 465 1.41 -0.41 -8.54
N THR A 466 2.56 0.24 -8.36
CA THR A 466 3.85 -0.22 -8.86
C THR A 466 3.88 -0.39 -10.39
N HIS A 467 5.01 -0.83 -10.98
CA HIS A 467 5.16 -1.06 -12.40
C HIS A 467 4.85 0.18 -13.29
N LYS A 468 5.37 0.20 -14.50
CA LYS A 468 5.16 1.33 -15.46
C LYS A 468 3.69 1.61 -15.80
N VAL A 469 2.78 0.66 -15.56
CA VAL A 469 1.33 0.85 -15.72
C VAL A 469 0.80 2.03 -14.90
N MET A 470 1.47 2.39 -13.80
CA MET A 470 1.13 3.56 -13.00
C MET A 470 1.23 4.87 -13.77
N LEU A 471 2.15 4.97 -14.72
CA LEU A 471 2.29 6.16 -15.57
C LEU A 471 1.02 6.41 -16.39
N GLU A 472 0.33 5.35 -16.83
CA GLU A 472 -0.98 5.44 -17.50
C GLU A 472 -2.06 5.95 -16.54
N HIS A 473 -2.05 5.50 -15.28
CA HIS A 473 -3.02 5.95 -14.27
C HIS A 473 -2.83 7.40 -13.82
N TYR A 474 -1.62 7.96 -13.99
CA TYR A 474 -1.28 9.36 -13.67
C TYR A 474 -1.20 10.25 -14.93
N SER A 475 -1.66 9.75 -16.06
CA SER A 475 -1.69 10.48 -17.32
C SER A 475 -3.04 10.37 -18.00
N GLN A 476 -3.29 11.27 -18.94
CA GLN A 476 -4.39 11.20 -19.87
C GLN A 476 -3.87 11.21 -21.30
N THR A 477 -4.50 10.44 -22.16
CA THR A 477 -4.10 10.33 -23.56
C THR A 477 -4.74 11.42 -24.39
N LYS A 478 -3.92 12.20 -25.10
CA LYS A 478 -4.39 13.15 -26.12
C LYS A 478 -4.06 12.62 -27.51
N ASN A 479 -5.04 12.56 -28.37
CA ASN A 479 -4.81 12.32 -29.80
C ASN A 479 -4.81 13.65 -30.57
N ILE A 480 -3.79 13.84 -31.42
CA ILE A 480 -3.73 14.94 -32.40
C ILE A 480 -3.80 14.30 -33.79
N LEU A 481 -4.87 14.57 -34.52
CA LEU A 481 -5.06 14.11 -35.88
C LEU A 481 -4.67 15.20 -36.85
N ILE A 482 -3.69 14.95 -37.70
CA ILE A 482 -3.16 15.94 -38.66
C ILE A 482 -3.56 15.48 -40.06
N ASN A 483 -4.31 16.36 -40.76
CA ASN A 483 -4.61 16.18 -42.16
C ASN A 483 -3.48 16.79 -43.00
N LEU A 484 -2.87 15.98 -43.84
CA LEU A 484 -1.78 16.37 -44.76
C LEU A 484 -2.28 16.63 -46.18
N ARG A 485 -3.59 16.49 -46.47
CA ARG A 485 -4.18 16.76 -47.75
C ARG A 485 -4.24 18.25 -47.99
N GLU A 486 -3.95 18.67 -49.25
CA GLU A 486 -4.25 20.01 -49.70
C GLU A 486 -5.71 20.12 -50.13
N GLY A 487 -6.29 21.31 -49.97
CA GLY A 487 -7.66 21.62 -50.39
C GLY A 487 -8.71 21.43 -49.30
N VAL A 488 -9.96 21.46 -49.70
CA VAL A 488 -11.14 21.41 -48.83
C VAL A 488 -11.75 20.02 -48.80
N SER A 489 -12.50 19.70 -47.76
CA SER A 489 -13.13 18.36 -47.59
C SER A 489 -14.18 18.03 -48.66
N GLY A 490 -14.69 19.03 -49.37
CA GLY A 490 -15.77 18.88 -50.36
C GLY A 490 -17.15 18.60 -49.72
N MET A 491 -17.27 18.65 -48.42
CA MET A 491 -18.52 18.38 -47.68
C MET A 491 -19.47 19.58 -47.71
N TYR A 492 -18.90 20.77 -47.85
CA TYR A 492 -19.65 22.04 -47.91
C TYR A 492 -19.13 22.90 -49.04
N ASP A 493 -20.04 23.62 -49.69
CA ASP A 493 -19.68 24.63 -50.72
C ASP A 493 -19.07 25.86 -50.05
N ILE A 494 -17.76 26.00 -50.20
CA ILE A 494 -17.04 27.17 -49.67
C ILE A 494 -17.07 28.25 -50.75
N LYS A 495 -17.71 29.40 -50.45
CA LYS A 495 -17.80 30.55 -51.32
C LYS A 495 -16.57 31.44 -51.21
#